data_5449c450c6f36838c4d5963f1d89ba96
#
_entry.id   5449c450c6f36838c4d5963f1d89ba96
#
_cell.length_a   1.000
_cell.length_b   1.000
_cell.length_c   1.000
_cell.angle_alpha   90.00
_cell.angle_beta   90.00
_cell.angle_gamma   90.00
#
_symmetry.space_group_name_H-M   'P 1'
#
loop_
_entity.id
_entity.type
_entity.pdbx_description
1 polymer ?
#
loop_
_entity_poly.entity_id
_entity_poly.type
_entity_poly.pdbx_seq_one_letter_code
_entity_poly.pdbx_strand_id
1 'polypeptide(L)'
;YKTLYHLHCPIVPKPEEERLYPAGVVAKALKNVAFQDDGLIQYKAEVMLRIFEENVKPLIGGRAKAMIVTTSRVAGLRFFEVIKEKLRERGANYKVLYAFSDFVHPKTNAAISEHAVNELKDGEVIEDRFEGDDYRLMVVANKFQTGFDQPLLAGMFLDKPVFDRNAVQTVSRLNRKCEGKEDVVVVDFTNNA
;
A
#
# COMPACT_ATOMS: atom_id res chain seq x y z
N TYR A 1 12.53 5.81 20.59
CA TYR A 1 11.59 5.19 19.65
C TYR A 1 12.38 4.38 18.65
N LYS A 2 12.29 3.02 18.72
CA LYS A 2 12.79 2.14 17.64
C LYS A 2 11.69 2.04 16.59
N THR A 3 11.96 2.50 15.39
CA THR A 3 11.04 2.32 14.26
C THR A 3 10.96 0.85 13.88
N LEU A 4 9.89 0.41 13.22
CA LEU A 4 9.76 -0.95 12.68
C LEU A 4 10.98 -1.34 11.81
N TYR A 5 11.55 -0.38 11.13
CA TYR A 5 12.79 -0.50 10.38
C TYR A 5 13.96 -1.01 11.23
N HIS A 6 14.20 -0.41 12.41
CA HIS A 6 15.28 -0.82 13.31
C HIS A 6 15.06 -2.18 13.97
N LEU A 7 13.82 -2.66 14.03
CA LEU A 7 13.48 -3.97 14.58
C LEU A 7 13.71 -5.11 13.57
N HIS A 8 13.47 -4.86 12.28
CA HIS A 8 13.53 -5.89 11.24
C HIS A 8 14.78 -5.83 10.36
N CYS A 9 15.45 -4.70 10.29
CA CYS A 9 16.70 -4.53 9.56
C CYS A 9 17.80 -4.02 10.49
N PRO A 10 18.32 -4.84 11.42
CA PRO A 10 19.46 -4.44 12.25
C PRO A 10 20.68 -4.29 11.34
N ILE A 11 21.11 -3.03 11.13
CA ILE A 11 22.36 -2.76 10.42
C ILE A 11 23.48 -3.01 11.42
N VAL A 12 24.20 -4.11 11.23
CA VAL A 12 25.47 -4.36 11.92
C VAL A 12 26.56 -3.75 11.05
N PRO A 13 27.21 -2.65 11.47
CA PRO A 13 28.35 -2.10 10.73
C PRO A 13 29.46 -3.15 10.68
N LYS A 14 29.91 -3.51 9.48
CA LYS A 14 31.15 -4.28 9.32
C LYS A 14 32.32 -3.32 9.55
N PRO A 15 33.28 -3.63 10.42
CA PRO A 15 34.33 -2.70 10.85
C PRO A 15 35.37 -2.30 9.79
N GLU A 16 35.37 -2.87 8.60
CA GLU A 16 36.54 -2.79 7.70
C GLU A 16 36.33 -2.13 6.33
N GLU A 17 35.19 -1.49 6.06
CA GLU A 17 35.02 -0.69 4.84
C GLU A 17 34.44 0.69 5.15
N GLU A 18 35.27 1.62 5.60
CA GLU A 18 34.96 3.06 5.54
C GLU A 18 34.95 3.58 4.10
N ARG A 19 33.98 3.17 3.31
CA ARG A 19 33.62 3.92 2.10
C ARG A 19 32.71 5.05 2.55
N LEU A 20 33.28 6.26 2.65
CA LEU A 20 32.55 7.50 2.95
C LEU A 20 31.58 7.84 1.81
N TYR A 21 30.40 7.22 1.83
CA TYR A 21 29.29 7.69 1.03
C TYR A 21 28.60 8.86 1.74
N PRO A 22 28.14 9.90 1.02
CA PRO A 22 27.35 10.97 1.62
C PRO A 22 26.17 10.36 2.40
N ALA A 23 25.97 10.79 3.65
CA ALA A 23 24.97 10.24 4.55
C ALA A 23 23.56 10.15 3.92
N GLY A 24 23.19 11.12 3.06
CA GLY A 24 21.94 11.12 2.32
C GLY A 24 21.80 9.99 1.28
N VAL A 25 22.91 9.58 0.65
CA VAL A 25 22.92 8.46 -0.32
C VAL A 25 22.73 7.14 0.41
N VAL A 26 23.43 6.96 1.53
CA VAL A 26 23.28 5.77 2.38
C VAL A 26 21.88 5.68 2.95
N ALA A 27 21.35 6.76 3.50
CA ALA A 27 19.99 6.79 4.04
C ALA A 27 18.92 6.45 2.98
N LYS A 28 19.08 6.97 1.75
CA LYS A 28 18.17 6.66 0.64
C LYS A 28 18.27 5.20 0.21
N ALA A 29 19.47 4.65 0.11
CA ALA A 29 19.70 3.25 -0.24
C ALA A 29 19.09 2.31 0.83
N LEU A 30 19.32 2.59 2.12
CA LEU A 30 18.79 1.83 3.24
C LEU A 30 17.26 1.88 3.30
N LYS A 31 16.66 3.06 3.07
CA LYS A 31 15.20 3.19 2.96
C LYS A 31 14.64 2.33 1.81
N ASN A 32 15.28 2.35 0.64
CA ASN A 32 14.84 1.54 -0.49
C ASN A 32 14.91 0.03 -0.22
N VAL A 33 15.95 -0.43 0.48
CA VAL A 33 16.08 -1.84 0.91
C VAL A 33 14.97 -2.19 1.88
N ALA A 34 14.72 -1.35 2.88
CA ALA A 34 13.66 -1.58 3.88
C ALA A 34 12.26 -1.63 3.26
N PHE A 35 11.95 -0.77 2.29
CA PHE A 35 10.64 -0.78 1.60
C PHE A 35 10.43 -2.02 0.70
N GLN A 36 11.47 -2.80 0.43
CA GLN A 36 11.42 -4.02 -0.37
C GLN A 36 11.72 -5.28 0.46
N ASP A 37 11.95 -5.14 1.77
CA ASP A 37 12.19 -6.27 2.65
C ASP A 37 10.91 -7.08 2.84
N ASP A 38 10.98 -8.37 2.48
CA ASP A 38 9.82 -9.27 2.50
C ASP A 38 9.26 -9.47 3.91
N GLY A 39 10.10 -9.58 4.92
CA GLY A 39 9.67 -9.76 6.31
C GLY A 39 8.93 -8.54 6.82
N LEU A 40 9.44 -7.35 6.48
CA LEU A 40 8.80 -6.08 6.85
C LEU A 40 7.47 -5.88 6.12
N ILE A 41 7.39 -6.23 4.82
CA ILE A 41 6.14 -6.16 4.04
C ILE A 41 5.09 -7.11 4.64
N GLN A 42 5.47 -8.35 4.96
CA GLN A 42 4.55 -9.31 5.60
C GLN A 42 4.02 -8.82 6.93
N TYR A 43 4.89 -8.26 7.78
CA TYR A 43 4.48 -7.71 9.07
C TYR A 43 3.54 -6.50 8.90
N LYS A 44 3.89 -5.54 8.02
CA LYS A 44 3.04 -4.38 7.75
C LYS A 44 1.69 -4.79 7.18
N ALA A 45 1.66 -5.73 6.23
CA ALA A 45 0.42 -6.25 5.66
C ALA A 45 -0.48 -6.89 6.73
N GLU A 46 0.10 -7.61 7.70
CA GLU A 46 -0.62 -8.17 8.83
C GLU A 46 -1.27 -7.09 9.71
N VAL A 47 -0.50 -6.05 10.04
CA VAL A 47 -1.00 -4.91 10.81
C VAL A 47 -2.08 -4.14 10.05
N MET A 48 -1.88 -3.90 8.74
CA MET A 48 -2.86 -3.22 7.88
C MET A 48 -4.18 -3.99 7.82
N LEU A 49 -4.13 -5.30 7.64
CA LEU A 49 -5.32 -6.16 7.58
C LEU A 49 -6.05 -6.17 8.92
N ARG A 50 -5.34 -6.25 10.05
CA ARG A 50 -5.96 -6.18 11.38
C ARG A 50 -6.67 -4.85 11.58
N ILE A 51 -5.99 -3.72 11.32
CA ILE A 51 -6.61 -2.39 11.46
C ILE A 51 -7.79 -2.23 10.51
N PHE A 52 -7.68 -2.74 9.28
CA PHE A 52 -8.79 -2.72 8.33
C PHE A 52 -10.01 -3.47 8.89
N GLU A 53 -9.84 -4.67 9.38
CA GLU A 53 -10.92 -5.50 9.88
C GLU A 53 -11.57 -4.93 11.15
N GLU A 54 -10.76 -4.39 12.05
CA GLU A 54 -11.22 -3.86 13.33
C GLU A 54 -11.79 -2.44 13.24
N ASN A 55 -11.19 -1.56 12.44
CA ASN A 55 -11.46 -0.12 12.49
C ASN A 55 -12.07 0.45 11.20
N VAL A 56 -11.80 -0.12 10.02
CA VAL A 56 -12.27 0.42 8.75
C VAL A 56 -13.49 -0.35 8.23
N LYS A 57 -13.38 -1.66 8.13
CA LYS A 57 -14.40 -2.53 7.55
C LYS A 57 -15.81 -2.32 8.15
N PRO A 58 -15.97 -2.07 9.47
CA PRO A 58 -17.29 -1.83 10.06
C PRO A 58 -17.94 -0.50 9.65
N LEU A 59 -17.13 0.47 9.21
CA LEU A 59 -17.64 1.79 8.81
C LEU A 59 -18.58 1.69 7.61
N ILE A 60 -19.44 2.70 7.46
CA ILE A 60 -20.40 2.82 6.35
C ILE A 60 -21.31 1.58 6.26
N GLY A 61 -21.77 1.08 7.43
CA GLY A 61 -22.63 -0.12 7.47
C GLY A 61 -21.92 -1.40 6.97
N GLY A 62 -20.61 -1.53 7.18
CA GLY A 62 -19.81 -2.67 6.76
C GLY A 62 -19.38 -2.62 5.27
N ARG A 63 -19.59 -1.49 4.58
CA ARG A 63 -19.24 -1.33 3.15
C ARG A 63 -17.93 -0.60 2.92
N ALA A 64 -17.28 -0.11 3.95
CA ALA A 64 -16.05 0.69 3.83
C ALA A 64 -14.94 -0.05 3.09
N LYS A 65 -14.16 0.73 2.34
CA LYS A 65 -13.01 0.29 1.55
C LYS A 65 -11.75 0.99 2.04
N ALA A 66 -10.59 0.41 1.75
CA ALA A 66 -9.32 1.06 2.06
C ALA A 66 -8.32 1.01 0.90
N MET A 67 -7.41 1.99 0.92
CA MET A 67 -6.30 2.11 -0.02
C MET A 67 -4.96 1.98 0.71
N ILE A 68 -4.04 1.25 0.11
CA ILE A 68 -2.67 1.07 0.60
C ILE A 68 -1.73 1.75 -0.41
N VAL A 69 -1.10 2.84 0.02
CA VAL A 69 -0.24 3.66 -0.84
C VAL A 69 1.21 3.23 -0.66
N THR A 70 1.85 2.75 -1.73
CA THR A 70 3.20 2.19 -1.69
C THR A 70 4.23 3.07 -2.39
N THR A 71 5.51 2.90 -2.03
CA THR A 71 6.64 3.69 -2.57
C THR A 71 6.94 3.43 -4.03
N SER A 72 6.72 2.21 -4.51
CA SER A 72 7.08 1.79 -5.86
C SER A 72 6.17 0.67 -6.37
N ARG A 73 6.20 0.48 -7.69
CA ARG A 73 5.45 -0.61 -8.34
C ARG A 73 5.93 -1.99 -7.87
N VAL A 74 7.21 -2.17 -7.61
CA VAL A 74 7.76 -3.44 -7.10
C VAL A 74 7.27 -3.71 -5.68
N ALA A 75 7.34 -2.72 -4.80
CA ALA A 75 6.82 -2.83 -3.43
C ALA A 75 5.30 -3.07 -3.44
N GLY A 76 4.56 -2.35 -4.28
CA GLY A 76 3.11 -2.52 -4.42
C GLY A 76 2.72 -3.93 -4.88
N LEU A 77 3.44 -4.48 -5.87
CA LEU A 77 3.22 -5.86 -6.31
C LEU A 77 3.42 -6.85 -5.15
N ARG A 78 4.47 -6.66 -4.37
CA ARG A 78 4.75 -7.52 -3.23
C ARG A 78 3.69 -7.41 -2.12
N PHE A 79 3.25 -6.19 -1.79
CA PHE A 79 2.12 -5.99 -0.88
C PHE A 79 0.85 -6.68 -1.37
N PHE A 80 0.54 -6.54 -2.67
CA PHE A 80 -0.63 -7.18 -3.27
C PHE A 80 -0.58 -8.70 -3.13
N GLU A 81 0.55 -9.33 -3.47
CA GLU A 81 0.74 -10.79 -3.36
C GLU A 81 0.58 -11.26 -1.91
N VAL A 82 1.25 -10.59 -0.96
CA VAL A 82 1.18 -10.94 0.46
C VAL A 82 -0.23 -10.77 1.01
N ILE A 83 -0.92 -9.68 0.68
CA ILE A 83 -2.29 -9.44 1.13
C ILE A 83 -3.25 -10.47 0.51
N LYS A 84 -3.14 -10.74 -0.80
CA LYS A 84 -3.96 -11.75 -1.50
C LYS A 84 -3.84 -13.12 -0.82
N GLU A 85 -2.62 -13.53 -0.48
CA GLU A 85 -2.36 -14.79 0.22
C GLU A 85 -2.94 -14.79 1.64
N LYS A 86 -2.70 -13.75 2.43
CA LYS A 86 -3.25 -13.64 3.79
C LYS A 86 -4.79 -13.63 3.81
N LEU A 87 -5.42 -12.99 2.85
CA LEU A 87 -6.88 -13.02 2.71
C LEU A 87 -7.38 -14.44 2.39
N ARG A 88 -6.67 -15.15 1.53
CA ARG A 88 -6.97 -16.56 1.21
C ARG A 88 -6.84 -17.47 2.45
N GLU A 89 -5.73 -17.34 3.20
CA GLU A 89 -5.48 -18.11 4.42
C GLU A 89 -6.54 -17.89 5.50
N ARG A 90 -7.05 -16.66 5.61
CA ARG A 90 -8.10 -16.27 6.56
C ARG A 90 -9.51 -16.63 6.11
N GLY A 91 -9.70 -17.13 4.88
CA GLY A 91 -11.03 -17.34 4.30
C GLY A 91 -11.84 -16.05 4.21
N ALA A 92 -11.19 -14.92 3.94
CA ALA A 92 -11.87 -13.63 3.87
C ALA A 92 -12.89 -13.59 2.73
N ASN A 93 -14.03 -12.95 2.98
CA ASN A 93 -15.10 -12.79 1.99
C ASN A 93 -14.93 -11.56 1.10
N TYR A 94 -13.74 -10.97 1.08
CA TYR A 94 -13.39 -9.82 0.23
C TYR A 94 -11.99 -9.99 -0.35
N LYS A 95 -11.70 -9.21 -1.39
CA LYS A 95 -10.50 -9.30 -2.20
C LYS A 95 -9.73 -7.98 -2.23
N VAL A 96 -8.52 -8.05 -2.74
CA VAL A 96 -7.63 -6.90 -2.98
C VAL A 96 -7.38 -6.72 -4.47
N LEU A 97 -7.25 -5.47 -4.93
CA LEU A 97 -6.78 -5.07 -6.26
C LEU A 97 -5.43 -4.37 -6.16
N TYR A 98 -4.71 -4.33 -7.28
CA TYR A 98 -3.47 -3.58 -7.38
C TYR A 98 -3.49 -2.64 -8.58
N ALA A 99 -3.51 -1.32 -8.31
CA ALA A 99 -3.56 -0.26 -9.30
C ALA A 99 -2.17 0.34 -9.55
N PHE A 100 -1.70 0.24 -10.79
CA PHE A 100 -0.38 0.71 -11.21
C PHE A 100 -0.31 0.93 -12.73
N SER A 101 0.70 1.62 -13.22
CA SER A 101 1.02 1.66 -14.64
C SER A 101 1.93 0.49 -14.99
N ASP A 102 1.70 -0.19 -16.10
CA ASP A 102 2.50 -1.31 -16.57
C ASP A 102 3.99 -1.04 -16.51
N PHE A 103 4.77 -2.06 -16.19
CA PHE A 103 6.21 -1.92 -16.05
C PHE A 103 6.94 -3.24 -16.31
N VAL A 104 8.26 -3.12 -16.55
CA VAL A 104 9.17 -4.26 -16.59
C VAL A 104 9.79 -4.45 -15.21
N HIS A 105 9.68 -5.64 -14.66
CA HIS A 105 10.21 -5.93 -13.32
C HIS A 105 11.75 -5.92 -13.35
N PRO A 106 12.41 -5.09 -12.52
CA PRO A 106 13.85 -4.80 -12.65
C PRO A 106 14.77 -5.99 -12.40
N LYS A 107 14.31 -7.01 -11.66
CA LYS A 107 15.12 -8.21 -11.36
C LYS A 107 14.86 -9.37 -12.31
N THR A 108 13.63 -9.54 -12.80
CA THR A 108 13.22 -10.68 -13.62
C THR A 108 13.07 -10.36 -15.09
N ASN A 109 13.09 -9.08 -15.48
CA ASN A 109 12.77 -8.57 -16.81
C ASN A 109 11.37 -8.99 -17.34
N ALA A 110 10.49 -9.46 -16.47
CA ALA A 110 9.13 -9.80 -16.84
C ALA A 110 8.28 -8.52 -17.05
N ALA A 111 7.48 -8.51 -18.10
CA ALA A 111 6.47 -7.46 -18.30
C ALA A 111 5.31 -7.71 -17.32
N ILE A 112 5.00 -6.71 -16.51
CA ILE A 112 3.93 -6.76 -15.52
C ILE A 112 2.86 -5.76 -15.93
N SER A 113 1.67 -6.27 -16.25
CA SER A 113 0.53 -5.42 -16.61
C SER A 113 -0.55 -5.44 -15.55
N GLU A 114 -1.19 -4.30 -15.34
CA GLU A 114 -2.30 -4.15 -14.39
C GLU A 114 -3.44 -5.11 -14.72
N HIS A 115 -3.74 -5.25 -16.01
CA HIS A 115 -4.78 -6.13 -16.52
C HIS A 115 -4.53 -7.59 -16.10
N ALA A 116 -3.32 -8.11 -16.36
CA ALA A 116 -2.97 -9.49 -16.05
C ALA A 116 -2.90 -9.77 -14.55
N VAL A 117 -2.31 -8.84 -13.76
CA VAL A 117 -2.17 -9.00 -12.30
C VAL A 117 -3.51 -9.06 -11.59
N ASN A 118 -4.48 -8.26 -12.06
CA ASN A 118 -5.83 -8.22 -11.47
C ASN A 118 -6.82 -9.18 -12.16
N GLU A 119 -6.39 -9.93 -13.17
CA GLU A 119 -7.26 -10.85 -13.93
C GLU A 119 -8.50 -10.11 -14.48
N LEU A 120 -8.29 -8.90 -15.05
CA LEU A 120 -9.37 -8.09 -15.60
C LEU A 120 -9.90 -8.74 -16.90
N LYS A 121 -11.18 -8.55 -17.20
CA LYS A 121 -11.76 -8.96 -18.48
C LYS A 121 -11.46 -7.91 -19.55
N ASP A 122 -11.56 -8.31 -20.80
CA ASP A 122 -11.39 -7.39 -21.94
C ASP A 122 -12.35 -6.19 -21.82
N GLY A 123 -11.79 -4.98 -21.87
CA GLY A 123 -12.54 -3.75 -21.72
C GLY A 123 -12.91 -3.36 -20.29
N GLU A 124 -12.59 -4.19 -19.30
CA GLU A 124 -12.80 -3.86 -17.89
C GLU A 124 -11.69 -2.96 -17.37
N VAL A 125 -12.04 -1.93 -16.59
CA VAL A 125 -11.07 -1.08 -15.90
C VAL A 125 -11.10 -1.35 -14.40
N ILE A 126 -9.96 -1.14 -13.73
CA ILE A 126 -9.80 -1.47 -12.32
C ILE A 126 -10.71 -0.64 -11.41
N GLU A 127 -11.05 0.58 -11.83
CA GLU A 127 -11.95 1.47 -11.14
C GLU A 127 -13.34 0.83 -10.99
N ASP A 128 -13.91 0.34 -12.10
CA ASP A 128 -15.24 -0.29 -12.12
C ASP A 128 -15.24 -1.56 -11.25
N ARG A 129 -14.15 -2.36 -11.34
CA ARG A 129 -14.02 -3.55 -10.49
C ARG A 129 -13.96 -3.20 -9.02
N PHE A 130 -13.31 -2.09 -8.64
CA PHE A 130 -13.26 -1.63 -7.25
C PHE A 130 -14.58 -1.05 -6.75
N GLU A 131 -15.50 -0.67 -7.61
CA GLU A 131 -16.85 -0.31 -7.20
C GLU A 131 -17.62 -1.51 -6.64
N GLY A 132 -17.36 -2.70 -7.16
CA GLY A 132 -17.99 -3.94 -6.73
C GLY A 132 -17.76 -4.27 -5.25
N ASP A 133 -18.72 -4.99 -4.66
CA ASP A 133 -18.70 -5.32 -3.23
C ASP A 133 -17.63 -6.35 -2.83
N ASP A 134 -17.16 -7.15 -3.79
CA ASP A 134 -16.14 -8.17 -3.54
C ASP A 134 -14.76 -7.58 -3.20
N TYR A 135 -14.48 -6.36 -3.66
CA TYR A 135 -13.18 -5.73 -3.50
C TYR A 135 -13.23 -4.62 -2.46
N ARG A 136 -12.51 -4.82 -1.36
CA ARG A 136 -12.49 -3.89 -0.22
C ARG A 136 -11.17 -3.19 -0.04
N LEU A 137 -10.10 -3.75 -0.60
CA LEU A 137 -8.73 -3.23 -0.51
C LEU A 137 -8.19 -2.93 -1.91
N MET A 138 -7.45 -1.82 -2.04
CA MET A 138 -6.70 -1.50 -3.24
C MET A 138 -5.27 -1.08 -2.85
N VAL A 139 -4.28 -1.79 -3.36
CA VAL A 139 -2.89 -1.36 -3.32
C VAL A 139 -2.66 -0.42 -4.50
N VAL A 140 -1.96 0.70 -4.28
CA VAL A 140 -1.65 1.67 -5.33
C VAL A 140 -0.17 2.03 -5.36
N ALA A 141 0.39 2.16 -6.56
CA ALA A 141 1.73 2.63 -6.78
C ALA A 141 1.75 3.72 -7.85
N ASN A 142 1.90 4.98 -7.43
CA ASN A 142 1.91 6.18 -8.29
C ASN A 142 0.65 6.38 -9.18
N LYS A 143 -0.40 5.60 -8.97
CA LYS A 143 -1.69 5.72 -9.62
C LYS A 143 -2.74 6.20 -8.61
N PHE A 144 -3.79 6.87 -9.06
CA PHE A 144 -4.89 7.37 -8.21
C PHE A 144 -4.51 8.41 -7.13
N GLN A 145 -3.35 9.03 -7.24
CA GLN A 145 -3.04 10.23 -6.44
C GLN A 145 -3.89 11.43 -6.89
N THR A 146 -4.40 11.40 -8.14
CA THR A 146 -5.34 12.36 -8.71
C THR A 146 -6.44 11.62 -9.49
N GLY A 147 -7.66 12.19 -9.55
CA GLY A 147 -8.72 11.71 -10.45
C GLY A 147 -9.53 10.48 -9.99
N PHE A 148 -9.18 9.82 -8.88
CA PHE A 148 -9.94 8.67 -8.37
C PHE A 148 -11.06 9.10 -7.43
N ASP A 149 -12.27 8.62 -7.65
CA ASP A 149 -13.45 8.91 -6.83
C ASP A 149 -14.10 7.61 -6.35
N GLN A 150 -14.01 7.34 -5.05
CA GLN A 150 -14.65 6.19 -4.40
C GLN A 150 -15.26 6.64 -3.07
N PRO A 151 -16.58 6.88 -3.02
CA PRO A 151 -17.24 7.38 -1.81
C PRO A 151 -17.10 6.47 -0.60
N LEU A 152 -17.02 5.14 -0.81
CA LEU A 152 -16.87 4.15 0.26
C LEU A 152 -15.43 4.07 0.82
N LEU A 153 -14.47 4.82 0.24
CA LEU A 153 -13.09 4.82 0.72
C LEU A 153 -13.02 5.54 2.08
N ALA A 154 -12.86 4.78 3.16
CA ALA A 154 -12.78 5.28 4.54
C ALA A 154 -11.46 4.94 5.23
N GLY A 155 -10.60 4.10 4.64
CA GLY A 155 -9.29 3.75 5.17
C GLY A 155 -8.16 4.10 4.23
N MET A 156 -7.02 4.54 4.79
CA MET A 156 -5.79 4.77 4.02
C MET A 156 -4.57 4.38 4.84
N PHE A 157 -3.75 3.51 4.26
CA PHE A 157 -2.49 3.03 4.82
C PHE A 157 -1.34 3.57 3.99
N LEU A 158 -0.51 4.42 4.57
CA LEU A 158 0.59 5.10 3.89
C LEU A 158 1.90 4.35 4.15
N ASP A 159 2.39 3.59 3.17
CA ASP A 159 3.74 3.02 3.15
C ASP A 159 4.66 3.80 2.20
N LYS A 160 4.35 5.07 2.01
CA LYS A 160 5.10 6.02 1.20
C LYS A 160 5.18 7.34 1.94
N PRO A 161 6.38 7.93 2.08
CA PRO A 161 6.49 9.28 2.60
C PRO A 161 5.67 10.23 1.74
N VAL A 162 4.72 10.89 2.33
CA VAL A 162 3.89 11.92 1.69
C VAL A 162 4.12 13.25 2.39
N PHE A 163 4.47 14.27 1.62
CA PHE A 163 4.81 15.59 2.13
C PHE A 163 3.92 16.65 1.48
N ASP A 164 3.61 17.70 2.22
CA ASP A 164 2.94 18.91 1.76
C ASP A 164 1.68 18.67 0.91
N ARG A 165 1.64 19.25 -0.29
CA ARG A 165 0.49 19.15 -1.21
C ARG A 165 0.12 17.72 -1.57
N ASN A 166 1.12 16.84 -1.69
CA ASN A 166 0.88 15.44 -2.04
C ASN A 166 0.17 14.69 -0.89
N ALA A 167 0.49 15.02 0.36
CA ALA A 167 -0.21 14.47 1.52
C ALA A 167 -1.68 14.88 1.51
N VAL A 168 -1.95 16.17 1.36
CA VAL A 168 -3.32 16.71 1.29
C VAL A 168 -4.09 16.08 0.13
N GLN A 169 -3.51 16.01 -1.07
CA GLN A 169 -4.18 15.43 -2.24
C GLN A 169 -4.47 13.94 -2.07
N THR A 170 -3.56 13.19 -1.45
CA THR A 170 -3.73 11.76 -1.22
C THR A 170 -4.82 11.51 -0.18
N VAL A 171 -4.76 12.17 0.98
CA VAL A 171 -5.72 11.99 2.07
C VAL A 171 -7.09 12.57 1.73
N SER A 172 -7.17 13.63 0.92
CA SER A 172 -8.45 14.23 0.49
C SER A 172 -9.37 13.25 -0.26
N ARG A 173 -8.85 12.13 -0.74
CA ARG A 173 -9.67 11.05 -1.34
C ARG A 173 -10.64 10.44 -0.33
N LEU A 174 -10.31 10.50 0.96
CA LEU A 174 -11.20 10.04 2.03
C LEU A 174 -12.37 11.00 2.28
N ASN A 175 -12.27 12.26 1.85
CA ASN A 175 -13.27 13.29 2.13
C ASN A 175 -14.51 13.24 1.22
N ARG A 176 -14.70 12.17 0.44
CA ARG A 176 -15.89 12.00 -0.38
C ARG A 176 -17.11 11.71 0.49
N LYS A 177 -18.18 12.46 0.28
CA LYS A 177 -19.44 12.26 1.03
C LYS A 177 -20.09 10.95 0.62
N CYS A 178 -20.52 10.19 1.61
CA CYS A 178 -21.32 9.00 1.46
C CYS A 178 -22.25 8.89 2.67
N GLU A 179 -23.46 8.41 2.47
CA GLU A 179 -24.39 8.16 3.56
C GLU A 179 -23.81 7.14 4.55
N GLY A 180 -23.86 7.46 5.85
CA GLY A 180 -23.27 6.66 6.92
C GLY A 180 -21.75 6.76 7.06
N LYS A 181 -21.09 7.69 6.36
CA LYS A 181 -19.66 7.96 6.51
C LYS A 181 -19.44 9.12 7.47
N GLU A 182 -19.12 8.79 8.71
CA GLU A 182 -18.84 9.74 9.79
C GLU A 182 -17.35 9.85 10.08
N ASP A 183 -16.62 8.72 9.96
CA ASP A 183 -15.20 8.62 10.28
C ASP A 183 -14.37 8.09 9.12
N VAL A 184 -13.07 8.40 9.19
CA VAL A 184 -12.04 7.86 8.31
C VAL A 184 -10.80 7.48 9.13
N VAL A 185 -10.07 6.48 8.67
CA VAL A 185 -8.86 5.96 9.33
C VAL A 185 -7.65 6.18 8.42
N VAL A 186 -6.65 6.89 8.92
CA VAL A 186 -5.35 7.07 8.23
C VAL A 186 -4.25 6.54 9.11
N VAL A 187 -3.41 5.67 8.57
CA VAL A 187 -2.26 5.11 9.28
C VAL A 187 -1.00 5.32 8.45
N ASP A 188 -0.01 5.98 9.02
CA ASP A 188 1.30 6.20 8.41
C ASP A 188 2.33 5.18 8.93
N PHE A 189 2.88 4.37 8.02
CA PHE A 189 3.93 3.38 8.30
C PHE A 189 5.35 3.91 8.08
N THR A 190 5.50 5.17 7.67
CA THR A 190 6.79 5.76 7.33
C THR A 190 7.45 6.52 8.47
N ASN A 191 6.70 6.78 9.55
CA ASN A 191 7.14 7.58 10.72
C ASN A 191 7.71 8.97 10.33
N ASN A 192 7.16 9.60 9.33
CA ASN A 192 7.43 11.00 9.03
C ASN A 192 6.33 11.87 9.68
N ALA A 193 6.31 11.84 11.00
CA ALA A 193 5.55 12.81 11.78
C ALA A 193 6.48 13.97 12.12
#